data_d93eb064bf987346dd4fbe2f84a1ed34
#
_entry.id   d93eb064bf987346dd4fbe2f84a1ed34
#
_cell.length_a   1.000
_cell.length_b   1.000
_cell.length_c   1.000
_cell.angle_alpha   90.00
_cell.angle_beta   90.00
_cell.angle_gamma   90.00
#
_symmetry.space_group_name_H-M   'P 1'
#
loop_
_entity.id
_entity.type
_entity.pdbx_description
1 polymer ?
#
loop_
_entity_poly.entity_id
_entity_poly.type
_entity_poly.pdbx_seq_one_letter_code
_entity_poly.pdbx_strand_id
1 'polypeptide(L)'
;MNKEDRGMSRESHENFMVRKLKEDKEAYQKIMKGTYEFEYGKATDKQVGGSHYKDCVIQPVDYIVKNNLDFLEGNVVKYITRHKTKNGIEDIKKVIHYAELILEKKYGKEX
;
A
#
# COMPACT_ATOMS: atom_id res chain seq x y z
N MET A 1 -2.40 43.81 -4.13
CA MET A 1 -2.48 43.51 -4.15
C MET A 1 -2.53 43.43 -4.14
N ASN A 2 -2.43 43.01 -3.86
CA ASN A 2 -2.42 42.58 -3.85
C ASN A 2 -2.31 42.29 -3.77
N LYS A 3 -2.13 41.95 -3.53
CA LYS A 3 -2.07 41.38 -3.41
C LYS A 3 -1.85 41.01 -2.98
N GLU A 4 -1.71 40.67 -2.69
CA GLU A 4 -1.70 40.35 -2.36
C GLU A 4 -1.83 40.15 -2.02
N ASP A 5 -2.07 40.15 -1.78
CA ASP A 5 -2.53 39.99 -1.64
C ASP A 5 -2.65 39.74 -1.67
N ARG A 6 -2.80 39.49 -1.56
CA ARG A 6 -2.85 38.95 -1.85
C ARG A 6 -2.55 38.23 -2.14
N GLY A 7 -2.36 38.58 -1.48
CA GLY A 7 -1.46 37.63 -1.80
C GLY A 7 -1.93 36.26 -1.64
N MET A 8 -2.68 36.06 -0.74
CA MET A 8 -3.20 34.82 -0.56
C MET A 8 -3.95 34.38 -1.72
N SER A 9 -4.64 35.22 -2.30
CA SER A 9 -5.45 34.86 -3.42
C SER A 9 -4.59 34.37 -4.56
N ARG A 10 -3.33 34.67 -4.50
CA ARG A 10 -2.50 34.24 -5.57
C ARG A 10 -1.84 32.94 -5.28
N GLU A 11 -1.92 32.49 -4.05
CA GLU A 11 -1.29 31.26 -3.65
C GLU A 11 -2.11 30.12 -4.16
N SER A 12 -1.51 29.16 -4.82
CA SER A 12 -2.21 28.02 -5.32
C SER A 12 -2.65 27.14 -4.16
N HIS A 13 -3.60 26.29 -4.41
CA HIS A 13 -4.04 25.37 -3.39
C HIS A 13 -2.89 24.48 -2.92
N GLU A 14 -2.05 24.08 -3.85
CA GLU A 14 -0.92 23.25 -3.52
C GLU A 14 0.03 23.97 -2.58
N ASN A 15 0.31 25.23 -2.83
CA ASN A 15 1.21 25.99 -1.97
C ASN A 15 0.60 26.19 -0.60
N PHE A 16 -0.70 26.36 -0.55
CA PHE A 16 -1.37 26.53 0.72
C PHE A 16 -1.24 25.26 1.55
N MET A 17 -1.44 24.10 0.92
CA MET A 17 -1.35 22.84 1.63
C MET A 17 0.06 22.58 2.13
N VAL A 18 1.06 22.90 1.34
CA VAL A 18 2.43 22.70 1.75
C VAL A 18 2.75 23.59 2.95
N ARG A 19 2.27 24.80 2.93
CA ARG A 19 2.52 25.72 4.03
C ARG A 19 1.86 25.21 5.31
N LYS A 20 0.63 24.69 5.20
CA LYS A 20 -0.06 24.18 6.36
C LYS A 20 0.68 22.99 6.95
N LEU A 21 1.20 22.14 6.09
CA LEU A 21 1.95 20.99 6.56
C LEU A 21 3.22 21.40 7.27
N LYS A 22 3.85 22.45 6.77
CA LYS A 22 5.07 22.93 7.41
C LYS A 22 4.79 23.54 8.76
N GLU A 23 3.61 24.12 8.92
CA GLU A 23 3.26 24.71 10.20
C GLU A 23 3.09 23.61 11.25
N ASP A 24 2.75 22.40 10.80
CA ASP A 24 2.68 21.27 11.69
C ASP A 24 3.88 20.42 11.31
N LYS A 25 5.02 20.74 11.87
CA LYS A 25 6.26 20.08 11.49
C LYS A 25 6.26 18.59 11.63
N GLU A 26 5.69 18.10 12.70
CA GLU A 26 5.69 16.67 12.92
C GLU A 26 4.91 15.93 11.85
N ALA A 27 3.74 16.41 11.52
CA ALA A 27 2.92 15.77 10.49
C ALA A 27 3.60 15.87 9.13
N TYR A 28 4.20 17.04 8.87
CA TYR A 28 4.86 17.24 7.60
C TYR A 28 6.02 16.27 7.43
N GLN A 29 6.81 16.12 8.49
CA GLN A 29 7.95 15.22 8.40
C GLN A 29 7.53 13.78 8.19
N LYS A 30 6.49 13.36 8.86
CA LYS A 30 6.01 11.99 8.70
C LYS A 30 5.52 11.74 7.29
N ILE A 31 4.79 12.67 6.74
CA ILE A 31 4.26 12.53 5.39
C ILE A 31 5.38 12.50 4.37
N MET A 32 6.33 13.41 4.50
CA MET A 32 7.41 13.50 3.53
C MET A 32 8.35 12.31 3.58
N LYS A 33 8.46 11.70 4.76
CA LYS A 33 9.32 10.54 4.89
C LYS A 33 8.57 9.27 4.53
N GLY A 34 7.30 9.37 4.33
CA GLY A 34 6.51 8.19 4.06
C GLY A 34 6.29 7.34 5.28
N THR A 35 6.46 7.92 6.45
CA THR A 35 6.27 7.19 7.68
C THR A 35 5.17 7.85 8.46
N TYR A 36 3.99 7.38 8.28
CA TYR A 36 2.86 7.90 9.02
C TYR A 36 2.45 6.84 10.03
N GLU A 37 2.45 7.19 11.29
CA GLU A 37 2.08 6.23 12.32
C GLU A 37 0.79 6.65 12.98
N PHE A 38 -0.07 5.68 13.18
CA PHE A 38 -1.32 5.94 13.88
C PHE A 38 -1.00 5.94 15.37
N GLU A 39 -1.88 6.56 16.14
CA GLU A 39 -1.66 6.63 17.57
C GLU A 39 -1.66 5.25 18.21
N TYR A 40 -2.25 4.27 17.58
CA TYR A 40 -2.24 2.91 18.10
C TYR A 40 -1.25 2.01 17.37
N GLY A 41 -0.32 2.61 16.65
CA GLY A 41 0.72 1.83 15.99
C GLY A 41 0.51 1.70 14.51
N LYS A 42 1.42 1.00 13.88
CA LYS A 42 1.35 0.81 12.44
C LYS A 42 0.31 -0.22 12.07
N ALA A 43 -0.32 -0.03 10.94
CA ALA A 43 -1.32 -0.97 10.48
C ALA A 43 -0.73 -2.35 10.23
N THR A 44 0.52 -2.41 9.80
CA THR A 44 1.14 -3.71 9.54
C THR A 44 1.39 -4.51 10.81
N ASP A 45 1.31 -3.87 11.98
CA ASP A 45 1.49 -4.58 13.23
C ASP A 45 0.20 -5.27 13.65
N LYS A 46 -0.88 -4.98 12.96
CA LYS A 46 -2.18 -5.56 13.26
C LYS A 46 -2.57 -6.50 12.15
N GLN A 47 -3.18 -7.59 12.50
CA GLN A 47 -3.67 -8.52 11.51
C GLN A 47 -5.03 -9.01 11.92
N VAL A 48 -6.02 -8.62 11.17
CA VAL A 48 -7.39 -9.02 11.45
C VAL A 48 -7.59 -10.43 10.92
N GLY A 49 -8.08 -11.29 11.78
CA GLY A 49 -8.36 -12.64 11.36
C GLY A 49 -7.24 -13.63 11.50
N GLY A 50 -6.16 -13.24 12.12
CA GLY A 50 -5.07 -14.18 12.33
C GLY A 50 -3.73 -13.50 12.31
N SER A 51 -2.68 -14.31 12.30
CA SER A 51 -1.34 -13.77 12.36
C SER A 51 -0.45 -14.38 11.28
N HIS A 52 -1.03 -14.73 10.16
CA HIS A 52 -0.28 -15.42 9.10
C HIS A 52 0.91 -14.62 8.59
N TYR A 53 0.82 -13.32 8.61
CA TYR A 53 1.84 -12.49 8.02
C TYR A 53 2.74 -11.77 9.00
N LYS A 54 2.38 -11.78 10.27
CA LYS A 54 3.13 -11.01 11.25
C LYS A 54 4.56 -11.49 11.40
N ASP A 55 4.77 -12.78 11.19
CA ASP A 55 6.10 -13.33 11.36
C ASP A 55 6.93 -13.31 10.09
N CYS A 56 6.40 -12.77 9.02
CA CYS A 56 7.16 -12.67 7.80
C CYS A 56 8.28 -11.66 7.96
N VAL A 57 9.43 -11.93 7.40
CA VAL A 57 10.53 -10.97 7.41
C VAL A 57 10.09 -9.71 6.68
N ILE A 58 9.41 -9.89 5.56
CA ILE A 58 8.79 -8.77 4.84
C ILE A 58 7.35 -9.19 4.64
N GLN A 59 6.44 -8.41 5.15
CA GLN A 59 5.04 -8.76 4.99
C GLN A 59 4.61 -8.60 3.54
N PRO A 60 3.73 -9.48 3.06
CA PRO A 60 3.29 -9.39 1.67
C PRO A 60 2.76 -8.01 1.29
N VAL A 61 2.04 -7.35 2.19
CA VAL A 61 1.49 -6.05 1.86
C VAL A 61 2.58 -5.04 1.55
N ASP A 62 3.69 -5.10 2.27
CA ASP A 62 4.79 -4.17 2.01
C ASP A 62 5.41 -4.45 0.65
N TYR A 63 5.62 -5.72 0.36
CA TYR A 63 6.22 -6.11 -0.91
C TYR A 63 5.32 -5.71 -2.08
N ILE A 64 4.04 -6.01 -1.95
CA ILE A 64 3.07 -5.73 -3.00
C ILE A 64 2.98 -4.24 -3.28
N VAL A 65 2.86 -3.44 -2.23
CA VAL A 65 2.70 -2.01 -2.40
C VAL A 65 3.97 -1.36 -2.94
N LYS A 66 5.11 -1.72 -2.37
CA LYS A 66 6.35 -1.07 -2.78
C LYS A 66 6.77 -1.44 -4.19
N ASN A 67 6.37 -2.59 -4.65
CA ASN A 67 6.71 -3.01 -6.00
C ASN A 67 5.58 -2.71 -6.99
N ASN A 68 4.54 -2.02 -6.54
CA ASN A 68 3.43 -1.65 -7.41
C ASN A 68 2.77 -2.84 -8.09
N LEU A 69 2.61 -3.92 -7.36
CA LEU A 69 1.93 -5.07 -7.92
C LEU A 69 0.44 -4.80 -7.93
N ASP A 70 -0.24 -5.32 -8.94
CA ASP A 70 -1.67 -5.11 -9.02
C ASP A 70 -2.41 -6.20 -8.23
N PHE A 71 -3.71 -6.20 -8.36
CA PHE A 71 -4.55 -7.13 -7.61
C PHE A 71 -4.18 -8.59 -7.89
N LEU A 72 -4.02 -8.94 -9.14
CA LEU A 72 -3.75 -10.34 -9.48
C LEU A 72 -2.36 -10.76 -9.00
N GLU A 73 -1.37 -9.93 -9.27
CA GLU A 73 -0.01 -10.23 -8.84
C GLU A 73 0.07 -10.27 -7.32
N GLY A 74 -0.62 -9.34 -6.67
CA GLY A 74 -0.61 -9.30 -5.22
C GLY A 74 -1.22 -10.54 -4.60
N ASN A 75 -2.27 -11.07 -5.23
CA ASN A 75 -2.88 -12.29 -4.71
C ASN A 75 -1.97 -13.49 -4.88
N VAL A 76 -1.18 -13.53 -5.94
CA VAL A 76 -0.21 -14.60 -6.09
C VAL A 76 0.78 -14.55 -4.93
N VAL A 77 1.31 -13.36 -4.64
CA VAL A 77 2.26 -13.20 -3.55
C VAL A 77 1.63 -13.56 -2.22
N LYS A 78 0.41 -13.10 -2.00
CA LYS A 78 -0.28 -13.35 -0.74
C LYS A 78 -0.46 -14.83 -0.48
N TYR A 79 -0.99 -15.54 -1.44
CA TYR A 79 -1.31 -16.95 -1.21
C TYR A 79 -0.07 -17.82 -1.18
N ILE A 80 0.94 -17.50 -1.99
CA ILE A 80 2.15 -18.31 -1.96
C ILE A 80 2.89 -18.11 -0.63
N THR A 81 2.71 -16.96 -0.02
CA THR A 81 3.37 -16.67 1.25
C THR A 81 2.72 -17.42 2.40
N ARG A 82 1.40 -17.54 2.37
CA ARG A 82 0.71 -18.06 3.54
C ARG A 82 0.31 -19.54 3.50
N HIS A 83 0.52 -20.21 2.39
CA HIS A 83 -0.04 -21.55 2.24
C HIS A 83 0.41 -22.53 3.33
N LYS A 84 1.62 -22.38 3.82
CA LYS A 84 2.14 -23.28 4.83
C LYS A 84 1.41 -23.16 6.16
N THR A 85 0.92 -21.99 6.46
CA THR A 85 0.32 -21.72 7.75
C THR A 85 -1.18 -21.50 7.70
N LYS A 86 -1.77 -21.66 6.55
CA LYS A 86 -3.20 -21.44 6.45
C LYS A 86 -3.90 -22.60 5.75
N ASN A 87 -4.20 -22.47 4.49
CA ASN A 87 -5.02 -23.45 3.80
C ASN A 87 -4.30 -24.43 2.90
N GLY A 88 -2.98 -24.43 2.93
CA GLY A 88 -2.22 -25.43 2.20
C GLY A 88 -2.58 -25.53 0.73
N ILE A 89 -3.06 -26.69 0.35
CA ILE A 89 -3.38 -26.95 -1.04
C ILE A 89 -4.36 -25.94 -1.63
N GLU A 90 -5.33 -25.52 -0.84
CA GLU A 90 -6.29 -24.56 -1.34
C GLU A 90 -5.61 -23.25 -1.70
N ASP A 91 -4.65 -22.81 -0.89
CA ASP A 91 -3.95 -21.58 -1.20
C ASP A 91 -3.09 -21.75 -2.44
N ILE A 92 -2.51 -22.90 -2.64
CA ILE A 92 -1.71 -23.13 -3.84
C ILE A 92 -2.61 -23.14 -5.08
N LYS A 93 -3.80 -23.71 -4.96
CA LYS A 93 -4.73 -23.66 -6.08
C LYS A 93 -5.11 -22.23 -6.42
N LYS A 94 -5.19 -21.38 -5.40
CA LYS A 94 -5.49 -19.99 -5.66
C LYS A 94 -4.32 -19.30 -6.37
N VAL A 95 -3.09 -19.66 -6.01
CA VAL A 95 -1.93 -19.12 -6.72
C VAL A 95 -2.03 -19.46 -8.21
N ILE A 96 -2.34 -20.71 -8.49
CA ILE A 96 -2.45 -21.16 -9.88
C ILE A 96 -3.55 -20.39 -10.59
N HIS A 97 -4.68 -20.25 -9.93
CA HIS A 97 -5.82 -19.56 -10.54
C HIS A 97 -5.48 -18.10 -10.85
N TYR A 98 -4.85 -17.42 -9.91
CA TYR A 98 -4.49 -16.03 -10.16
C TYR A 98 -3.42 -15.90 -11.22
N ALA A 99 -2.52 -16.88 -11.30
CA ALA A 99 -1.53 -16.86 -12.39
C ALA A 99 -2.23 -17.04 -13.73
N GLU A 100 -3.24 -17.90 -13.78
CA GLU A 100 -3.99 -18.08 -15.01
C GLU A 100 -4.74 -16.81 -15.39
N LEU A 101 -5.27 -16.11 -14.40
CA LEU A 101 -5.94 -14.85 -14.65
C LEU A 101 -4.97 -13.82 -15.23
N ILE A 102 -3.74 -13.83 -14.75
CA ILE A 102 -2.74 -12.91 -15.28
C ILE A 102 -2.50 -13.23 -16.75
N LEU A 103 -2.39 -14.50 -17.08
CA LEU A 103 -2.20 -14.87 -18.48
C LEU A 103 -3.36 -14.38 -19.33
N GLU A 104 -4.57 -14.60 -18.84
CA GLU A 104 -5.75 -14.20 -19.60
C GLU A 104 -5.88 -12.68 -19.74
N LYS A 105 -5.74 -11.98 -18.65
CA LYS A 105 -6.05 -10.54 -18.65
C LYS A 105 -4.92 -9.66 -19.15
N LYS A 106 -3.69 -10.10 -18.94
CA LYS A 106 -2.57 -9.26 -19.32
C LYS A 106 -1.87 -9.68 -20.59
N TYR A 107 -1.87 -10.97 -20.87
CA TYR A 107 -1.16 -11.45 -22.05
C TYR A 107 -2.11 -11.89 -23.15
N GLY A 108 -3.37 -11.75 -22.83
CA GLY A 108 -4.33 -11.96 -23.90
C GLY A 108 -4.59 -13.36 -24.37
N LYS A 109 -4.42 -14.28 -23.83
CA LYS A 109 -4.62 -15.35 -24.34
C LYS A 109 -4.95 -16.36 -23.94
N GLU A 110 -5.09 -16.67 -24.13
CA GLU A 110 -5.33 -17.44 -23.95
C GLU A 110 -4.96 -18.12 -23.84
N UNK A 111 -4.95 -18.56 -23.31
CA UNK A 111 -4.84 -18.72 -23.34
C UNK A 111 -4.95 -18.86 -23.35
#